data_c2446843db15cf9fa9dff4562faef94d
#
_entry.id   c2446843db15cf9fa9dff4562faef94d
#
_cell.length_a   1.000
_cell.length_b   1.000
_cell.length_c   1.000
_cell.angle_alpha   90.00
_cell.angle_beta   90.00
_cell.angle_gamma   90.00
#
_symmetry.space_group_name_H-M   'P 1'
#
loop_
_entity.id
_entity.type
_entity.pdbx_description
1 polymer ?
#
loop_
_entity_poly.entity_id
_entity_poly.type
_entity_poly.pdbx_seq_one_letter_code
_entity_poly.pdbx_strand_id
1 'polypeptide(L)'
;MRVSATPQSTSDERTFTIVFTGLSGRRAELSRLNVSYSRLRDTICVLLSKGTRIQSVSPTGSEPAAAPIKSAPPARSKPVTTSQPKPAAKAVPVNLYKPKTPFLGTVTENYSLLKEGAIGRVQHITFDLSGGDPHLEYVEGQSIGIVPAGEDAKGKPHKLRLYSIASTRHGDNLEDNTVSLCVRHLQYEKDGETINGVCSTYLCDVEPGTKVKITGPVGKEMLLPEDEEANVIMLATGTGIAPMRTYLRRMFESKEREQNGWKFRGKAWLFMGAPKTANLLYDEDLLHYEKEYPDNFRYTKAISREQQNPKGGRMYIQDRVSEHADEIFAMIEDPKTHDYMCGLRGMEPGSDEAMRT
;
A
#
# COMPACT_ATOMS: atom_id res chain seq x y z
N MET A 1 -6.06 -19.46 54.95
CA MET A 1 -5.17 -18.73 54.04
C MET A 1 -5.96 -18.29 52.83
N ARG A 2 -6.25 -17.01 52.71
CA ARG A 2 -6.93 -16.41 51.55
C ARG A 2 -5.80 -15.97 50.59
N VAL A 3 -5.76 -16.55 49.41
CA VAL A 3 -4.89 -16.11 48.30
C VAL A 3 -5.65 -14.99 47.58
N SER A 4 -5.11 -13.79 47.69
CA SER A 4 -5.59 -12.60 47.00
C SER A 4 -5.12 -12.68 45.54
N ALA A 5 -6.03 -12.89 44.61
CA ALA A 5 -5.76 -12.76 43.19
C ALA A 5 -5.77 -11.26 42.83
N THR A 6 -4.67 -10.76 42.31
CA THR A 6 -4.56 -9.44 41.70
C THR A 6 -5.34 -9.44 40.37
N PRO A 7 -6.25 -8.47 40.10
CA PRO A 7 -6.94 -8.43 38.84
C PRO A 7 -5.96 -8.04 37.71
N GLN A 8 -5.90 -8.84 36.65
CA GLN A 8 -5.29 -8.45 35.41
C GLN A 8 -6.08 -7.29 34.80
N SER A 9 -5.41 -6.15 34.56
CA SER A 9 -6.03 -4.99 33.92
C SER A 9 -6.37 -5.36 32.47
N THR A 10 -7.62 -5.14 32.07
CA THR A 10 -8.08 -5.29 30.70
C THR A 10 -7.42 -4.24 29.80
N SER A 11 -7.18 -4.55 28.50
CA SER A 11 -6.47 -3.70 27.53
C SER A 11 -7.07 -2.30 27.36
N ASP A 12 -8.31 -2.07 27.77
CA ASP A 12 -9.01 -0.78 27.71
C ASP A 12 -8.56 0.26 28.75
N GLU A 13 -7.80 -0.12 29.77
CA GLU A 13 -7.34 0.79 30.85
C GLU A 13 -5.98 1.45 30.55
N ARG A 14 -5.31 1.06 29.45
CA ARG A 14 -4.02 1.68 29.09
C ARG A 14 -4.24 3.11 28.60
N THR A 15 -3.50 4.06 29.21
CA THR A 15 -3.48 5.46 28.76
C THR A 15 -2.17 5.78 28.05
N PHE A 16 -2.29 6.62 27.01
CA PHE A 16 -1.16 7.08 26.19
C PHE A 16 -1.06 8.59 26.26
N THR A 17 0.17 9.08 26.26
CA THR A 17 0.47 10.51 26.16
C THR A 17 0.82 10.85 24.73
N ILE A 18 0.01 11.71 24.07
CA ILE A 18 0.29 12.29 22.76
C ILE A 18 0.98 13.63 22.99
N VAL A 19 2.17 13.80 22.41
CA VAL A 19 2.89 15.09 22.38
C VAL A 19 2.77 15.67 20.99
N PHE A 20 2.25 16.90 20.87
CA PHE A 20 2.00 17.55 19.58
C PHE A 20 2.23 19.06 19.63
N THR A 21 2.44 19.66 18.46
CA THR A 21 2.55 21.10 18.29
C THR A 21 1.38 21.64 17.48
N GLY A 22 0.71 22.69 17.96
CA GLY A 22 -0.37 23.36 17.26
C GLY A 22 0.14 24.41 16.25
N LEU A 23 -0.64 24.63 15.17
CA LEU A 23 -0.40 25.67 14.19
C LEU A 23 -1.13 26.98 14.60
N SER A 24 -0.77 27.60 15.72
CA SER A 24 -1.21 28.97 15.99
C SER A 24 -0.03 29.87 16.32
N GLY A 25 0.18 30.79 15.39
CA GLY A 25 0.95 32.04 15.41
C GLY A 25 2.10 32.19 16.39
N ARG A 26 3.32 32.21 15.87
CA ARG A 26 4.58 32.77 16.43
C ARG A 26 5.41 32.00 17.43
N ARG A 27 4.94 30.94 18.07
CA ARG A 27 5.76 29.95 18.80
C ARG A 27 5.04 28.61 18.80
N ALA A 28 5.73 27.54 18.36
CA ALA A 28 5.25 26.17 18.46
C ALA A 28 5.31 25.74 19.95
N GLU A 29 4.21 25.86 20.67
CA GLU A 29 4.10 25.31 22.02
C GLU A 29 3.84 23.81 21.95
N LEU A 30 4.65 23.04 22.69
CA LEU A 30 4.49 21.59 22.88
C LEU A 30 3.30 21.37 23.83
N SER A 31 2.26 20.73 23.31
CA SER A 31 1.10 20.32 24.08
C SER A 31 1.14 18.81 24.34
N ARG A 32 0.62 18.38 25.49
CA ARG A 32 0.52 16.96 25.87
C ARG A 32 -0.95 16.63 26.18
N LEU A 33 -1.41 15.49 25.66
CA LEU A 33 -2.76 15.01 25.89
C LEU A 33 -2.71 13.52 26.28
N ASN A 34 -3.30 13.18 27.44
CA ASN A 34 -3.42 11.79 27.86
C ASN A 34 -4.78 11.24 27.40
N VAL A 35 -4.74 10.11 26.70
CA VAL A 35 -5.93 9.46 26.15
C VAL A 35 -5.91 7.96 26.45
N SER A 36 -7.10 7.38 26.70
CA SER A 36 -7.23 5.93 26.79
C SER A 36 -6.94 5.30 25.44
N TYR A 37 -6.47 4.07 25.43
CA TYR A 37 -6.16 3.32 24.20
C TYR A 37 -7.36 3.29 23.24
N SER A 38 -8.57 3.09 23.76
CA SER A 38 -9.81 3.08 22.99
C SER A 38 -10.12 4.38 22.23
N ARG A 39 -9.58 5.53 22.70
CA ARG A 39 -9.76 6.86 22.08
C ARG A 39 -8.51 7.35 21.34
N LEU A 40 -7.43 6.61 21.37
CA LEU A 40 -6.13 7.05 20.83
C LEU A 40 -6.22 7.40 19.35
N ARG A 41 -6.79 6.52 18.54
CA ARG A 41 -6.96 6.69 17.09
C ARG A 41 -7.79 7.93 16.75
N ASP A 42 -8.97 8.04 17.33
CA ASP A 42 -9.89 9.15 17.04
C ASP A 42 -9.29 10.49 17.44
N THR A 43 -8.59 10.51 18.58
CA THR A 43 -7.88 11.71 19.05
C THR A 43 -6.75 12.10 18.10
N ILE A 44 -5.96 11.15 17.62
CA ILE A 44 -4.91 11.38 16.63
C ILE A 44 -5.51 11.94 15.33
N CYS A 45 -6.58 11.33 14.81
CA CYS A 45 -7.27 11.83 13.61
C CYS A 45 -7.81 13.25 13.79
N VAL A 46 -8.41 13.58 14.92
CA VAL A 46 -8.89 14.93 15.24
C VAL A 46 -7.74 15.93 15.35
N LEU A 47 -6.61 15.56 15.95
CA LEU A 47 -5.44 16.45 16.04
C LEU A 47 -4.86 16.72 14.65
N LEU A 48 -4.70 15.70 13.83
CA LEU A 48 -4.19 15.84 12.46
C LEU A 48 -5.14 16.65 11.56
N SER A 49 -6.46 16.44 11.67
CA SER A 49 -7.45 17.23 10.91
C SER A 49 -7.47 18.72 11.27
N LYS A 50 -7.01 19.07 12.47
CA LYS A 50 -6.80 20.45 12.93
C LYS A 50 -5.44 21.04 12.54
N GLY A 51 -4.65 20.31 11.73
CA GLY A 51 -3.33 20.76 11.27
C GLY A 51 -2.24 20.70 12.35
N THR A 52 -2.43 19.97 13.44
CA THR A 52 -1.41 19.79 14.48
C THR A 52 -0.37 18.77 14.01
N ARG A 53 0.88 18.93 14.45
CA ARG A 53 1.97 17.99 14.19
C ARG A 53 2.22 17.13 15.42
N ILE A 54 1.95 15.84 15.33
CA ILE A 54 2.24 14.88 16.40
C ILE A 54 3.75 14.63 16.43
N GLN A 55 4.33 14.69 17.62
CA GLN A 55 5.77 14.51 17.84
C GLN A 55 6.09 13.12 18.40
N SER A 56 5.26 12.64 19.34
CA SER A 56 5.39 11.30 19.89
C SER A 56 4.05 10.82 20.49
N VAL A 57 3.89 9.50 20.53
CA VAL A 57 2.83 8.81 21.27
C VAL A 57 3.51 7.75 22.11
N SER A 58 3.33 7.80 23.44
CA SER A 58 3.96 6.84 24.38
C SER A 58 2.99 6.43 25.47
N PRO A 59 3.11 5.23 26.05
CA PRO A 59 2.32 4.84 27.22
C PRO A 59 2.51 5.85 28.35
N THR A 60 1.42 6.23 29.04
CA THR A 60 1.49 7.19 30.14
C THR A 60 2.26 6.57 31.31
N GLY A 61 3.35 7.23 31.73
CA GLY A 61 4.24 6.74 32.81
C GLY A 61 5.65 6.33 32.34
N SER A 62 5.90 6.24 31.04
CA SER A 62 7.26 6.16 30.48
C SER A 62 7.77 7.58 30.23
N GLU A 63 8.61 8.12 31.10
CA GLU A 63 9.34 9.36 30.80
C GLU A 63 10.29 9.11 29.63
N PRO A 64 10.24 9.93 28.57
CA PRO A 64 11.33 9.93 27.60
C PRO A 64 12.55 10.56 28.29
N ALA A 65 13.62 9.80 28.41
CA ALA A 65 14.90 10.28 28.90
C ALA A 65 15.31 11.51 28.08
N ALA A 66 15.36 12.66 28.75
CA ALA A 66 15.85 13.90 28.16
C ALA A 66 17.34 13.74 27.86
N ALA A 67 17.71 13.71 26.62
CA ALA A 67 19.10 13.76 26.19
C ALA A 67 19.69 15.14 26.58
N PRO A 68 20.82 15.21 27.31
CA PRO A 68 21.43 16.47 27.69
C PRO A 68 22.07 17.14 26.47
N ILE A 69 21.73 18.41 26.27
CA ILE A 69 22.39 19.31 25.32
C ILE A 69 23.83 19.51 25.82
N LYS A 70 24.81 18.85 25.21
CA LYS A 70 26.21 19.15 25.41
C LYS A 70 26.65 20.19 24.38
N SER A 71 27.11 21.34 24.89
CA SER A 71 27.82 22.37 24.19
C SER A 71 29.09 21.83 23.50
N ALA A 72 29.29 22.20 22.24
CA ALA A 72 30.45 21.80 21.46
C ALA A 72 31.74 22.51 21.90
N PRO A 73 32.88 21.82 21.97
CA PRO A 73 34.22 22.42 21.96
C PRO A 73 34.75 22.54 20.51
N PRO A 74 35.77 23.40 20.26
CA PRO A 74 36.14 23.85 18.96
C PRO A 74 36.85 22.84 18.07
N ALA A 75 36.73 23.04 16.78
CA ALA A 75 37.24 22.20 15.70
C ALA A 75 38.74 21.90 15.76
N ARG A 76 39.09 20.63 15.62
CA ARG A 76 40.39 20.17 15.10
C ARG A 76 40.16 19.53 13.73
N SER A 77 40.82 20.11 12.74
CA SER A 77 40.87 19.64 11.35
C SER A 77 41.47 18.23 11.25
N LYS A 78 40.73 17.32 10.60
CA LYS A 78 41.23 16.04 10.08
C LYS A 78 40.86 15.89 8.60
N PRO A 79 41.61 15.11 7.83
CA PRO A 79 41.70 15.25 6.38
C PRO A 79 40.42 14.85 5.66
N VAL A 80 40.14 15.60 4.60
CA VAL A 80 39.02 15.42 3.67
C VAL A 80 39.22 14.11 2.91
N THR A 81 38.46 13.10 3.28
CA THR A 81 38.20 11.97 2.38
C THR A 81 37.04 12.42 1.49
N THR A 82 37.31 12.58 0.22
CA THR A 82 36.33 12.85 -0.82
C THR A 82 35.36 11.68 -0.92
N SER A 83 34.27 11.74 -0.15
CA SER A 83 33.08 10.95 -0.44
C SER A 83 32.35 11.63 -1.60
N GLN A 84 32.21 10.94 -2.70
CA GLN A 84 31.34 11.37 -3.81
C GLN A 84 29.95 11.70 -3.26
N PRO A 85 29.33 12.80 -3.68
CA PRO A 85 27.98 13.13 -3.25
C PRO A 85 27.02 12.02 -3.71
N LYS A 86 26.31 11.40 -2.75
CA LYS A 86 25.17 10.51 -3.03
C LYS A 86 24.20 11.29 -3.90
N PRO A 87 23.75 10.77 -5.05
CA PRO A 87 22.82 11.50 -5.90
C PRO A 87 21.60 11.91 -5.07
N ALA A 88 21.22 13.18 -5.19
CA ALA A 88 20.02 13.70 -4.52
C ALA A 88 18.83 12.84 -4.93
N ALA A 89 18.09 12.29 -3.96
CA ALA A 89 16.89 11.51 -4.22
C ALA A 89 15.94 12.33 -5.11
N LYS A 90 15.59 11.81 -6.30
CA LYS A 90 14.64 12.48 -7.20
C LYS A 90 13.32 12.68 -6.44
N ALA A 91 12.74 13.87 -6.55
CA ALA A 91 11.44 14.14 -5.94
C ALA A 91 10.39 13.18 -6.53
N VAL A 92 9.52 12.62 -5.67
CA VAL A 92 8.43 11.74 -6.11
C VAL A 92 7.47 12.52 -7.02
N PRO A 93 7.25 12.09 -8.27
CA PRO A 93 6.37 12.80 -9.19
C PRO A 93 4.92 12.76 -8.69
N VAL A 94 4.22 13.91 -8.71
CA VAL A 94 2.80 13.98 -8.34
C VAL A 94 2.07 15.00 -9.20
N ASN A 95 0.84 14.67 -9.61
CA ASN A 95 -0.07 15.56 -10.33
C ASN A 95 0.53 16.17 -11.62
N LEU A 96 1.34 15.42 -12.35
CA LEU A 96 1.86 15.82 -13.65
C LEU A 96 0.72 16.14 -14.63
N TYR A 97 -0.32 15.32 -14.60
CA TYR A 97 -1.53 15.51 -15.39
C TYR A 97 -2.78 15.66 -14.50
N LYS A 98 -3.64 16.60 -14.85
CA LYS A 98 -4.83 16.99 -14.09
C LYS A 98 -6.12 16.68 -14.88
N PRO A 99 -7.31 16.62 -14.23
CA PRO A 99 -8.56 16.35 -14.94
C PRO A 99 -8.88 17.31 -16.07
N LYS A 100 -8.42 18.56 -16.00
CA LYS A 100 -8.59 19.58 -17.07
C LYS A 100 -7.61 19.39 -18.22
N THR A 101 -6.46 18.82 -17.96
CA THR A 101 -5.38 18.57 -18.92
C THR A 101 -4.89 17.12 -18.74
N PRO A 102 -5.71 16.12 -19.05
CA PRO A 102 -5.32 14.71 -18.88
C PRO A 102 -4.30 14.30 -19.94
N PHE A 103 -3.46 13.34 -19.60
CA PHE A 103 -2.70 12.57 -20.57
C PHE A 103 -3.64 11.66 -21.37
N LEU A 104 -3.35 11.43 -22.64
CA LEU A 104 -4.08 10.49 -23.49
C LEU A 104 -3.22 9.24 -23.72
N GLY A 105 -3.33 8.28 -22.79
CA GLY A 105 -2.66 6.98 -22.94
C GLY A 105 -3.37 6.09 -23.93
N THR A 106 -2.62 5.34 -24.73
CA THR A 106 -3.17 4.36 -25.68
C THR A 106 -3.17 2.98 -25.03
N VAL A 107 -4.30 2.28 -24.99
CA VAL A 107 -4.36 0.89 -24.53
C VAL A 107 -3.53 0.02 -25.49
N THR A 108 -2.55 -0.69 -24.95
CA THR A 108 -1.73 -1.66 -25.69
C THR A 108 -2.19 -3.09 -25.44
N GLU A 109 -2.63 -3.38 -24.20
CA GLU A 109 -3.09 -4.70 -23.79
C GLU A 109 -4.30 -4.61 -22.89
N ASN A 110 -5.22 -5.56 -23.04
CA ASN A 110 -6.34 -5.78 -22.12
C ASN A 110 -6.69 -7.27 -22.12
N TYR A 111 -6.35 -7.99 -21.04
CA TYR A 111 -6.58 -9.42 -20.94
C TYR A 111 -7.06 -9.85 -19.56
N SER A 112 -7.77 -10.99 -19.51
CA SER A 112 -8.27 -11.55 -18.26
C SER A 112 -7.16 -12.14 -17.41
N LEU A 113 -7.18 -11.79 -16.11
CA LEU A 113 -6.30 -12.39 -15.10
C LEU A 113 -6.92 -13.62 -14.43
N LEU A 114 -8.19 -13.89 -14.70
CA LEU A 114 -8.91 -14.99 -14.07
C LEU A 114 -8.74 -16.29 -14.85
N LYS A 115 -8.59 -17.39 -14.12
CA LYS A 115 -8.57 -18.75 -14.66
C LYS A 115 -10.01 -19.31 -14.78
N GLU A 116 -10.16 -20.41 -15.49
CA GLU A 116 -11.45 -21.11 -15.61
C GLU A 116 -12.02 -21.45 -14.23
N GLY A 117 -13.33 -21.28 -14.05
CA GLY A 117 -14.04 -21.49 -12.80
C GLY A 117 -13.93 -20.37 -11.77
N ALA A 118 -13.24 -19.29 -12.10
CA ALA A 118 -13.17 -18.07 -11.27
C ALA A 118 -14.50 -17.32 -11.21
N ILE A 119 -14.61 -16.39 -10.25
CA ILE A 119 -15.80 -15.59 -10.03
C ILE A 119 -15.55 -14.15 -10.42
N GLY A 120 -16.47 -13.58 -11.23
CA GLY A 120 -16.40 -12.20 -11.66
C GLY A 120 -15.49 -12.00 -12.88
N ARG A 121 -15.04 -10.76 -13.08
CA ARG A 121 -14.16 -10.36 -14.18
C ARG A 121 -13.07 -9.44 -13.65
N VAL A 122 -11.81 -9.75 -13.95
CA VAL A 122 -10.64 -8.95 -13.59
C VAL A 122 -9.71 -8.89 -14.79
N GLN A 123 -9.35 -7.67 -15.19
CA GLN A 123 -8.50 -7.41 -16.34
C GLN A 123 -7.16 -6.82 -15.91
N HIS A 124 -6.11 -7.22 -16.62
CA HIS A 124 -4.86 -6.49 -16.71
C HIS A 124 -4.94 -5.57 -17.92
N ILE A 125 -4.63 -4.28 -17.73
CA ILE A 125 -4.74 -3.28 -18.77
C ILE A 125 -3.47 -2.47 -18.80
N THR A 126 -2.78 -2.44 -19.95
CA THR A 126 -1.55 -1.69 -20.15
C THR A 126 -1.81 -0.51 -21.08
N PHE A 127 -1.26 0.64 -20.70
CA PHE A 127 -1.33 1.89 -21.45
C PHE A 127 0.08 2.31 -21.89
N ASP A 128 0.23 2.66 -23.15
CA ASP A 128 1.39 3.38 -23.67
C ASP A 128 1.35 4.85 -23.19
N LEU A 129 2.46 5.31 -22.64
CA LEU A 129 2.67 6.66 -22.13
C LEU A 129 3.55 7.52 -23.04
N SER A 130 3.88 7.04 -24.22
CA SER A 130 4.72 7.76 -25.19
C SER A 130 4.09 9.11 -25.56
N GLY A 131 4.94 10.12 -25.82
CA GLY A 131 4.52 11.41 -26.36
C GLY A 131 3.91 12.38 -25.34
N GLY A 132 4.03 12.12 -24.04
CA GLY A 132 3.67 13.08 -22.98
C GLY A 132 4.73 14.16 -22.77
N ASP A 133 4.30 15.42 -22.56
CA ASP A 133 5.17 16.50 -22.13
C ASP A 133 4.48 17.26 -20.97
N PRO A 134 4.99 17.13 -19.73
CA PRO A 134 6.11 16.27 -19.32
C PRO A 134 5.81 14.78 -19.52
N HIS A 135 6.84 13.92 -19.60
CA HIS A 135 6.64 12.47 -19.57
C HIS A 135 5.92 12.06 -18.28
N LEU A 136 4.96 11.14 -18.37
CA LEU A 136 4.21 10.65 -17.21
C LEU A 136 5.05 9.64 -16.44
N GLU A 137 5.95 10.15 -15.57
CA GLU A 137 6.73 9.35 -14.65
C GLU A 137 5.90 8.99 -13.41
N TYR A 138 6.14 7.81 -12.85
CA TYR A 138 5.55 7.36 -11.59
C TYR A 138 6.52 6.45 -10.82
N VAL A 139 6.21 6.15 -9.57
CA VAL A 139 6.97 5.20 -8.74
C VAL A 139 6.03 4.18 -8.10
N GLU A 140 6.59 3.08 -7.63
CA GLU A 140 5.87 1.97 -7.01
C GLU A 140 5.06 2.45 -5.80
N GLY A 141 3.79 2.01 -5.73
CA GLY A 141 2.84 2.40 -4.68
C GLY A 141 1.98 3.62 -5.01
N GLN A 142 2.22 4.27 -6.16
CA GLN A 142 1.35 5.36 -6.62
C GLN A 142 0.09 4.85 -7.35
N SER A 143 -0.84 5.77 -7.58
CA SER A 143 -2.08 5.56 -8.32
C SER A 143 -2.17 6.54 -9.49
N ILE A 144 -2.91 6.15 -10.53
CA ILE A 144 -3.36 7.05 -11.60
C ILE A 144 -4.88 7.19 -11.58
N GLY A 145 -5.37 8.31 -12.09
CA GLY A 145 -6.79 8.55 -12.26
C GLY A 145 -7.23 8.31 -13.69
N ILE A 146 -8.34 7.59 -13.85
CA ILE A 146 -8.96 7.34 -15.15
C ILE A 146 -10.27 8.12 -15.24
N VAL A 147 -10.42 8.86 -16.34
CA VAL A 147 -11.69 9.53 -16.69
C VAL A 147 -12.35 8.74 -17.81
N PRO A 148 -13.44 8.00 -17.52
CA PRO A 148 -14.15 7.23 -18.55
C PRO A 148 -14.69 8.14 -19.64
N ALA A 149 -14.75 7.63 -20.87
CA ALA A 149 -15.40 8.30 -21.97
C ALA A 149 -16.93 8.40 -21.73
N GLY A 150 -17.56 9.38 -22.37
CA GLY A 150 -19.02 9.61 -22.26
C GLY A 150 -19.41 10.55 -21.13
N GLU A 151 -20.72 10.66 -20.94
CA GLU A 151 -21.38 11.57 -20.01
C GLU A 151 -22.40 10.83 -19.14
N ASP A 152 -22.66 11.37 -17.97
CA ASP A 152 -23.72 10.88 -17.07
C ASP A 152 -25.13 11.30 -17.59
N ALA A 153 -26.18 10.81 -16.92
CA ALA A 153 -27.56 11.14 -17.26
C ALA A 153 -27.90 12.64 -17.23
N LYS A 154 -26.98 13.48 -16.74
CA LYS A 154 -27.15 14.95 -16.68
C LYS A 154 -26.28 15.68 -17.73
N GLY A 155 -25.70 14.94 -18.70
CA GLY A 155 -24.79 15.50 -19.71
C GLY A 155 -23.46 16.00 -19.15
N LYS A 156 -23.00 15.47 -18.01
CA LYS A 156 -21.69 15.81 -17.44
C LYS A 156 -20.69 14.68 -17.67
N PRO A 157 -19.42 14.99 -17.94
CA PRO A 157 -18.38 13.98 -18.03
C PRO A 157 -18.37 13.05 -16.83
N HIS A 158 -18.14 11.78 -17.05
CA HIS A 158 -18.04 10.79 -15.99
C HIS A 158 -16.95 11.15 -14.98
N LYS A 159 -17.20 10.79 -13.71
CA LYS A 159 -16.28 11.09 -12.61
C LYS A 159 -15.01 10.23 -12.70
N LEU A 160 -13.88 10.87 -12.50
CA LEU A 160 -12.57 10.23 -12.32
C LEU A 160 -12.61 9.16 -11.22
N ARG A 161 -11.90 8.05 -11.46
CA ARG A 161 -11.61 7.03 -10.46
C ARG A 161 -10.11 6.78 -10.39
N LEU A 162 -9.59 6.65 -9.15
CA LEU A 162 -8.20 6.29 -8.89
C LEU A 162 -8.06 4.77 -8.91
N TYR A 163 -6.96 4.33 -9.49
CA TYR A 163 -6.51 2.94 -9.51
C TYR A 163 -5.05 2.88 -9.11
N SER A 164 -4.72 1.98 -8.20
CA SER A 164 -3.33 1.68 -7.88
C SER A 164 -2.63 1.12 -9.11
N ILE A 165 -1.42 1.59 -9.37
CA ILE A 165 -0.59 1.13 -10.48
C ILE A 165 -0.17 -0.31 -10.19
N ALA A 166 -0.11 -1.14 -11.24
CA ALA A 166 0.25 -2.56 -11.16
C ALA A 166 1.59 -2.89 -11.83
N SER A 167 2.22 -1.94 -12.53
CA SER A 167 3.55 -2.05 -13.12
C SER A 167 4.62 -1.30 -12.31
N THR A 168 5.89 -1.67 -12.44
CA THR A 168 7.00 -0.88 -11.91
C THR A 168 7.12 0.43 -12.66
N ARG A 169 7.94 1.36 -12.17
CA ARG A 169 8.23 2.65 -12.82
C ARG A 169 8.77 2.50 -14.24
N HIS A 170 9.33 1.35 -14.55
CA HIS A 170 9.85 1.01 -15.89
C HIS A 170 8.80 0.38 -16.81
N GLY A 171 7.55 0.25 -16.33
CA GLY A 171 6.49 -0.43 -17.06
C GLY A 171 6.62 -1.96 -17.04
N ASP A 172 5.67 -2.67 -17.64
CA ASP A 172 5.76 -4.12 -17.75
C ASP A 172 6.76 -4.57 -18.82
N ASN A 173 7.00 -3.72 -19.84
CA ASN A 173 7.97 -3.94 -20.92
C ASN A 173 9.40 -3.44 -20.58
N LEU A 174 9.58 -2.75 -19.45
CA LEU A 174 10.85 -2.19 -18.99
C LEU A 174 11.46 -1.11 -19.91
N GLU A 175 10.63 -0.37 -20.64
CA GLU A 175 11.04 0.68 -21.58
C GLU A 175 10.68 2.09 -21.09
N ASP A 176 10.28 2.24 -19.82
CA ASP A 176 9.88 3.51 -19.18
C ASP A 176 8.68 4.22 -19.85
N ASN A 177 7.92 3.51 -20.67
CA ASN A 177 6.89 4.10 -21.52
C ASN A 177 5.51 3.47 -21.35
N THR A 178 5.29 2.61 -20.33
CA THR A 178 3.99 2.00 -20.08
C THR A 178 3.58 2.10 -18.60
N VAL A 179 2.26 2.04 -18.36
CA VAL A 179 1.67 1.86 -17.03
C VAL A 179 0.56 0.83 -17.11
N SER A 180 0.50 -0.07 -16.11
CA SER A 180 -0.53 -1.10 -16.08
C SER A 180 -1.43 -0.98 -14.86
N LEU A 181 -2.68 -1.40 -15.02
CA LEU A 181 -3.70 -1.47 -13.98
C LEU A 181 -4.23 -2.90 -13.85
N CYS A 182 -4.62 -3.26 -12.62
CA CYS A 182 -5.38 -4.46 -12.31
C CYS A 182 -6.80 -4.05 -11.93
N VAL A 183 -7.78 -4.31 -12.80
CA VAL A 183 -9.14 -3.76 -12.68
C VAL A 183 -10.17 -4.85 -12.54
N ARG A 184 -10.90 -4.84 -11.41
CA ARG A 184 -12.09 -5.67 -11.24
C ARG A 184 -13.33 -4.97 -11.78
N HIS A 185 -14.10 -5.63 -12.63
CA HIS A 185 -15.44 -5.19 -13.01
C HIS A 185 -16.34 -5.14 -11.78
N LEU A 186 -16.80 -3.95 -11.41
CA LEU A 186 -17.73 -3.77 -10.30
C LEU A 186 -19.14 -4.04 -10.80
N GLN A 187 -19.77 -5.04 -10.21
CA GLN A 187 -21.16 -5.39 -10.46
C GLN A 187 -21.83 -5.74 -9.12
N TYR A 188 -23.03 -5.23 -8.88
CA TYR A 188 -23.82 -5.55 -7.69
C TYR A 188 -25.33 -5.40 -7.97
N GLU A 189 -26.13 -6.11 -7.19
CA GLU A 189 -27.58 -6.02 -7.27
C GLU A 189 -28.10 -4.88 -6.36
N LYS A 190 -29.00 -4.07 -6.90
CA LYS A 190 -29.68 -3.02 -6.18
C LYS A 190 -31.12 -2.92 -6.66
N ASP A 191 -32.09 -3.05 -5.74
CA ASP A 191 -33.50 -2.95 -6.01
C ASP A 191 -34.00 -3.91 -7.13
N GLY A 192 -33.38 -5.09 -7.26
CA GLY A 192 -33.65 -6.09 -8.30
C GLY A 192 -33.00 -5.80 -9.66
N GLU A 193 -32.23 -4.74 -9.77
CA GLU A 193 -31.47 -4.40 -10.97
C GLU A 193 -29.98 -4.65 -10.80
N THR A 194 -29.33 -5.16 -11.84
CA THR A 194 -27.88 -5.32 -11.87
C THR A 194 -27.20 -3.99 -12.21
N ILE A 195 -26.49 -3.43 -11.26
CA ILE A 195 -25.75 -2.18 -11.43
C ILE A 195 -24.29 -2.45 -11.76
N ASN A 196 -23.79 -1.86 -12.83
CA ASN A 196 -22.40 -1.92 -13.25
C ASN A 196 -21.65 -0.63 -12.92
N GLY A 197 -20.42 -0.77 -12.44
CA GLY A 197 -19.56 0.37 -12.15
C GLY A 197 -19.07 1.04 -13.44
N VAL A 198 -19.41 2.31 -13.66
CA VAL A 198 -19.11 3.04 -14.90
C VAL A 198 -17.67 2.92 -15.34
N CYS A 199 -16.72 3.30 -14.48
CA CYS A 199 -15.30 3.32 -14.83
C CYS A 199 -14.72 1.90 -14.98
N SER A 200 -15.10 0.97 -14.11
CA SER A 200 -14.60 -0.41 -14.17
C SER A 200 -15.15 -1.16 -15.38
N THR A 201 -16.40 -0.92 -15.78
CA THR A 201 -16.97 -1.47 -17.02
C THR A 201 -16.24 -0.91 -18.23
N TYR A 202 -16.10 0.42 -18.31
CA TYR A 202 -15.33 1.07 -19.37
C TYR A 202 -13.94 0.47 -19.54
N LEU A 203 -13.17 0.35 -18.44
CA LEU A 203 -11.82 -0.20 -18.46
C LEU A 203 -11.78 -1.70 -18.82
N CYS A 204 -12.72 -2.49 -18.33
CA CYS A 204 -12.78 -3.90 -18.68
C CYS A 204 -13.14 -4.15 -20.14
N ASP A 205 -13.89 -3.23 -20.78
CA ASP A 205 -14.38 -3.36 -22.15
C ASP A 205 -13.50 -2.62 -23.19
N VAL A 206 -12.57 -1.77 -22.73
CA VAL A 206 -11.73 -0.99 -23.65
C VAL A 206 -10.83 -1.90 -24.48
N GLU A 207 -10.76 -1.65 -25.78
CA GLU A 207 -9.95 -2.42 -26.73
C GLU A 207 -8.56 -1.80 -26.94
N PRO A 208 -7.53 -2.61 -27.26
CA PRO A 208 -6.24 -2.11 -27.70
C PRO A 208 -6.37 -1.08 -28.84
N GLY A 209 -5.53 -0.04 -28.80
CA GLY A 209 -5.58 1.12 -29.70
C GLY A 209 -6.48 2.26 -29.22
N THR A 210 -7.34 2.04 -28.22
CA THR A 210 -8.21 3.10 -27.66
C THR A 210 -7.41 4.08 -26.83
N LYS A 211 -7.71 5.38 -26.99
CA LYS A 211 -7.13 6.44 -26.15
C LYS A 211 -7.96 6.68 -24.90
N VAL A 212 -7.30 6.64 -23.75
CA VAL A 212 -7.90 6.79 -22.42
C VAL A 212 -7.33 8.02 -21.72
N LYS A 213 -8.19 8.82 -21.08
CA LYS A 213 -7.79 9.99 -20.30
C LYS A 213 -7.23 9.56 -18.94
N ILE A 214 -5.93 9.83 -18.74
CA ILE A 214 -5.17 9.49 -17.54
C ILE A 214 -4.77 10.77 -16.81
N THR A 215 -4.82 10.75 -15.49
CA THR A 215 -4.35 11.83 -14.61
C THR A 215 -3.42 11.29 -13.55
N GLY A 216 -2.65 12.16 -12.91
CA GLY A 216 -1.71 11.77 -11.85
C GLY A 216 -0.26 11.90 -12.29
N PRO A 217 0.63 11.06 -11.74
CA PRO A 217 0.36 10.10 -10.66
C PRO A 217 0.00 10.79 -9.35
N VAL A 218 -0.56 10.04 -8.40
CA VAL A 218 -0.91 10.51 -7.05
C VAL A 218 -0.56 9.47 -5.99
N GLY A 219 -0.45 9.92 -4.73
CA GLY A 219 -0.15 9.06 -3.57
C GLY A 219 1.31 9.12 -3.17
N LYS A 220 1.54 9.14 -1.86
CA LYS A 220 2.86 9.06 -1.22
C LYS A 220 2.87 8.12 -0.01
N GLU A 221 1.70 7.63 0.38
CA GLU A 221 1.49 6.85 1.59
C GLU A 221 1.92 5.39 1.43
N MET A 222 1.91 4.89 0.19
CA MET A 222 2.23 3.51 -0.15
C MET A 222 3.51 3.40 -0.99
N LEU A 223 4.48 4.27 -0.79
CA LEU A 223 5.75 4.17 -1.52
C LEU A 223 6.60 3.04 -0.98
N LEU A 224 7.21 2.26 -1.89
CA LEU A 224 8.20 1.26 -1.50
C LEU A 224 9.42 1.92 -0.88
N PRO A 225 9.98 1.42 0.25
CA PRO A 225 11.20 1.96 0.83
C PRO A 225 12.40 1.76 -0.11
N GLU A 226 13.30 2.72 -0.11
CA GLU A 226 14.55 2.64 -0.91
C GLU A 226 15.64 1.79 -0.21
N ASP A 227 15.42 1.37 1.04
CA ASP A 227 16.36 0.51 1.77
C ASP A 227 16.26 -0.93 1.24
N GLU A 228 17.34 -1.43 0.64
CA GLU A 228 17.41 -2.80 0.11
C GLU A 228 17.30 -3.88 1.19
N GLU A 229 17.49 -3.52 2.45
CA GLU A 229 17.43 -4.42 3.61
C GLU A 229 16.13 -4.28 4.41
N ALA A 230 15.17 -3.48 3.92
CA ALA A 230 13.88 -3.33 4.57
C ALA A 230 13.10 -4.65 4.55
N ASN A 231 12.37 -4.93 5.64
CA ASN A 231 11.37 -5.99 5.64
C ASN A 231 10.02 -5.42 5.18
N VAL A 232 9.28 -6.19 4.40
CA VAL A 232 8.00 -5.73 3.82
C VAL A 232 6.91 -6.77 4.03
N ILE A 233 5.90 -6.42 4.83
CA ILE A 233 4.69 -7.23 5.03
C ILE A 233 3.58 -6.66 4.13
N MET A 234 2.94 -7.51 3.35
CA MET A 234 1.91 -7.10 2.38
C MET A 234 0.62 -7.86 2.60
N LEU A 235 -0.46 -7.16 2.84
CA LEU A 235 -1.80 -7.71 3.00
C LEU A 235 -2.66 -7.29 1.79
N ALA A 236 -3.01 -8.25 0.92
CA ALA A 236 -3.75 -7.97 -0.31
C ALA A 236 -4.98 -8.85 -0.48
N THR A 237 -6.10 -8.28 -0.94
CA THR A 237 -7.28 -9.07 -1.38
C THR A 237 -7.72 -8.64 -2.77
N GLY A 238 -7.92 -9.63 -3.65
CA GLY A 238 -8.33 -9.38 -5.03
C GLY A 238 -7.40 -8.40 -5.73
N THR A 239 -7.95 -7.34 -6.33
CA THR A 239 -7.16 -6.31 -7.04
C THR A 239 -6.29 -5.43 -6.14
N GLY A 240 -6.36 -5.59 -4.82
CA GLY A 240 -5.40 -5.00 -3.89
C GLY A 240 -3.96 -5.51 -4.08
N ILE A 241 -3.78 -6.57 -4.85
CA ILE A 241 -2.46 -7.05 -5.29
C ILE A 241 -1.72 -6.04 -6.19
N ALA A 242 -2.41 -5.09 -6.83
CA ALA A 242 -1.81 -4.17 -7.79
C ALA A 242 -0.56 -3.45 -7.27
N PRO A 243 -0.60 -2.69 -6.16
CA PRO A 243 0.62 -2.06 -5.62
C PRO A 243 1.65 -3.09 -5.13
N MET A 244 1.21 -4.23 -4.58
CA MET A 244 2.13 -5.28 -4.10
C MET A 244 2.88 -5.93 -5.26
N ARG A 245 2.23 -6.12 -6.42
CA ARG A 245 2.88 -6.59 -7.65
C ARG A 245 4.01 -5.66 -8.06
N THR A 246 3.84 -4.35 -7.96
CA THR A 246 4.90 -3.39 -8.32
C THR A 246 6.13 -3.56 -7.43
N TYR A 247 5.92 -3.76 -6.11
CA TYR A 247 7.01 -4.00 -5.17
C TYR A 247 7.72 -5.31 -5.46
N LEU A 248 6.95 -6.39 -5.62
CA LEU A 248 7.50 -7.73 -5.84
C LEU A 248 8.25 -7.85 -7.16
N ARG A 249 7.75 -7.22 -8.23
CA ARG A 249 8.49 -7.14 -9.49
C ARG A 249 9.81 -6.39 -9.34
N ARG A 250 9.80 -5.24 -8.68
CA ARG A 250 11.03 -4.48 -8.42
C ARG A 250 12.02 -5.26 -7.55
N MET A 251 11.51 -6.06 -6.59
CA MET A 251 12.34 -6.87 -5.68
C MET A 251 12.92 -8.11 -6.37
N PHE A 252 12.13 -8.82 -7.19
CA PHE A 252 12.41 -10.19 -7.56
C PHE A 252 12.41 -10.47 -9.07
N GLU A 253 11.82 -9.60 -9.91
CA GLU A 253 11.90 -9.79 -11.36
C GLU A 253 13.33 -9.56 -11.86
N SER A 254 13.94 -10.59 -12.45
CA SER A 254 15.35 -10.59 -12.81
C SER A 254 15.74 -9.42 -13.73
N LYS A 255 14.96 -9.18 -14.78
CA LYS A 255 15.22 -8.10 -15.74
C LYS A 255 15.05 -6.71 -15.09
N GLU A 256 14.07 -6.55 -14.23
CA GLU A 256 13.84 -5.33 -13.48
C GLU A 256 15.02 -5.04 -12.54
N ARG A 257 15.53 -6.05 -11.84
CA ARG A 257 16.71 -5.94 -10.94
C ARG A 257 17.99 -5.58 -11.71
N GLU A 258 18.16 -6.14 -12.90
CA GLU A 258 19.28 -5.80 -13.78
C GLU A 258 19.23 -4.34 -14.24
N GLN A 259 18.05 -3.85 -14.62
CA GLN A 259 17.86 -2.50 -15.14
C GLN A 259 17.97 -1.43 -14.05
N ASN A 260 17.35 -1.64 -12.88
CA ASN A 260 17.34 -0.64 -11.81
C ASN A 260 18.56 -0.69 -10.90
N GLY A 261 19.34 -1.77 -10.94
CA GLY A 261 20.52 -1.99 -10.10
C GLY A 261 20.20 -2.15 -8.60
N TRP A 262 18.92 -2.16 -8.22
CA TRP A 262 18.46 -2.27 -6.83
C TRP A 262 18.35 -3.74 -6.44
N LYS A 263 19.04 -4.13 -5.37
CA LYS A 263 19.15 -5.53 -4.96
C LYS A 263 18.50 -5.73 -3.60
N PHE A 264 17.24 -6.04 -3.59
CA PHE A 264 16.51 -6.37 -2.37
C PHE A 264 17.15 -7.57 -1.64
N ARG A 265 17.42 -7.41 -0.35
CA ARG A 265 18.05 -8.40 0.53
C ARG A 265 17.25 -8.63 1.82
N GLY A 266 16.23 -7.84 2.06
CA GLY A 266 15.32 -7.99 3.21
C GLY A 266 14.37 -9.18 3.05
N LYS A 267 13.33 -9.20 3.87
CA LYS A 267 12.25 -10.19 3.81
C LYS A 267 10.96 -9.53 3.31
N ALA A 268 10.34 -10.13 2.32
CA ALA A 268 9.03 -9.75 1.81
C ALA A 268 8.03 -10.88 2.08
N TRP A 269 6.90 -10.57 2.72
CA TRP A 269 5.87 -11.56 3.02
C TRP A 269 4.52 -11.08 2.51
N LEU A 270 3.97 -11.81 1.54
CA LEU A 270 2.66 -11.50 0.98
C LEU A 270 1.59 -12.45 1.54
N PHE A 271 0.55 -11.86 2.11
CA PHE A 271 -0.71 -12.53 2.43
C PHE A 271 -1.74 -12.16 1.36
N MET A 272 -2.19 -13.13 0.56
CA MET A 272 -3.12 -12.92 -0.54
C MET A 272 -4.45 -13.59 -0.29
N GLY A 273 -5.53 -12.80 -0.24
CA GLY A 273 -6.90 -13.27 -0.11
C GLY A 273 -7.64 -13.35 -1.45
N ALA A 274 -8.26 -14.49 -1.73
CA ALA A 274 -9.09 -14.71 -2.90
C ALA A 274 -10.31 -15.60 -2.56
N PRO A 275 -11.41 -15.51 -3.36
CA PRO A 275 -12.56 -16.41 -3.14
C PRO A 275 -12.27 -17.84 -3.54
N LYS A 276 -11.56 -18.09 -4.63
CA LYS A 276 -11.14 -19.40 -5.14
C LYS A 276 -9.70 -19.34 -5.63
N THR A 277 -9.05 -20.48 -5.76
CA THR A 277 -7.72 -20.58 -6.38
C THR A 277 -7.70 -19.99 -7.79
N ALA A 278 -8.74 -20.22 -8.58
CA ALA A 278 -8.88 -19.63 -9.92
C ALA A 278 -8.96 -18.08 -9.95
N ASN A 279 -9.19 -17.44 -8.80
CA ASN A 279 -9.23 -15.99 -8.62
C ASN A 279 -7.90 -15.40 -8.12
N LEU A 280 -6.85 -16.19 -7.91
CA LEU A 280 -5.54 -15.69 -7.56
C LEU A 280 -4.93 -14.96 -8.77
N LEU A 281 -4.63 -13.70 -8.56
CA LEU A 281 -4.10 -12.82 -9.62
C LEU A 281 -2.57 -12.87 -9.59
N TYR A 282 -1.94 -13.02 -10.76
CA TYR A 282 -0.48 -13.12 -10.93
C TYR A 282 0.16 -14.27 -10.12
N ASP A 283 -0.59 -15.31 -9.82
CA ASP A 283 -0.18 -16.41 -8.94
C ASP A 283 1.09 -17.14 -9.45
N GLU A 284 1.24 -17.24 -10.78
CA GLU A 284 2.40 -17.91 -11.39
C GLU A 284 3.69 -17.14 -11.17
N ASP A 285 3.66 -15.81 -11.32
CA ASP A 285 4.80 -14.93 -11.05
C ASP A 285 5.19 -15.01 -9.55
N LEU A 286 4.18 -14.98 -8.66
CA LEU A 286 4.40 -15.03 -7.22
C LEU A 286 5.01 -16.36 -6.77
N LEU A 287 4.55 -17.48 -7.31
CA LEU A 287 5.12 -18.80 -7.05
C LEU A 287 6.55 -18.93 -7.63
N HIS A 288 6.80 -18.31 -8.79
CA HIS A 288 8.13 -18.26 -9.35
C HIS A 288 9.09 -17.48 -8.42
N TYR A 289 8.71 -16.31 -7.94
CA TYR A 289 9.53 -15.52 -7.01
C TYR A 289 9.79 -16.27 -5.70
N GLU A 290 8.78 -16.92 -5.12
CA GLU A 290 8.94 -17.71 -3.88
C GLU A 290 9.95 -18.85 -4.08
N LYS A 291 9.91 -19.50 -5.22
CA LYS A 291 10.85 -20.58 -5.59
C LYS A 291 12.28 -20.09 -5.80
N GLU A 292 12.45 -18.95 -6.49
CA GLU A 292 13.78 -18.41 -6.80
C GLU A 292 14.43 -17.68 -5.62
N TYR A 293 13.61 -17.14 -4.69
CA TYR A 293 14.05 -16.35 -3.53
C TYR A 293 13.47 -16.86 -2.21
N PRO A 294 13.64 -18.16 -1.84
CA PRO A 294 12.97 -18.76 -0.69
C PRO A 294 13.38 -18.14 0.66
N ASP A 295 14.55 -17.54 0.74
CA ASP A 295 15.04 -16.87 1.96
C ASP A 295 14.52 -15.42 2.10
N ASN A 296 14.05 -14.82 1.00
CA ASN A 296 13.64 -13.41 0.94
C ASN A 296 12.15 -13.21 0.68
N PHE A 297 11.45 -14.17 0.07
CA PHE A 297 10.04 -14.04 -0.23
C PHE A 297 9.23 -15.21 0.29
N ARG A 298 8.10 -14.87 0.93
CA ARG A 298 7.10 -15.83 1.40
C ARG A 298 5.72 -15.45 0.90
N TYR A 299 4.97 -16.43 0.41
CA TYR A 299 3.66 -16.25 -0.17
C TYR A 299 2.60 -17.08 0.56
N THR A 300 1.72 -16.44 1.35
CA THR A 300 0.66 -17.07 2.13
C THR A 300 -0.70 -16.78 1.52
N LYS A 301 -1.50 -17.85 1.25
CA LYS A 301 -2.80 -17.75 0.57
C LYS A 301 -3.95 -17.99 1.55
N ALA A 302 -5.00 -17.18 1.44
CA ALA A 302 -6.28 -17.34 2.12
C ALA A 302 -7.40 -17.47 1.07
N ILE A 303 -7.92 -18.69 0.87
CA ILE A 303 -8.90 -18.99 -0.18
C ILE A 303 -10.27 -19.24 0.47
N SER A 304 -11.09 -18.20 0.53
CA SER A 304 -12.26 -18.16 1.41
C SER A 304 -13.40 -19.11 1.05
N ARG A 305 -13.44 -19.66 -0.16
CA ARG A 305 -14.45 -20.65 -0.58
C ARG A 305 -13.91 -22.07 -0.74
N GLU A 306 -12.62 -22.28 -0.50
CA GLU A 306 -11.97 -23.59 -0.65
C GLU A 306 -11.25 -24.04 0.63
N GLN A 307 -11.00 -23.11 1.57
CA GLN A 307 -10.33 -23.38 2.83
C GLN A 307 -11.22 -22.99 4.01
N GLN A 308 -10.98 -23.63 5.14
CA GLN A 308 -11.64 -23.34 6.41
C GLN A 308 -10.61 -22.88 7.44
N ASN A 309 -11.01 -21.94 8.28
CA ASN A 309 -10.24 -21.51 9.43
C ASN A 309 -10.41 -22.53 10.59
N PRO A 310 -9.60 -22.45 11.66
CA PRO A 310 -9.67 -23.37 12.81
C PRO A 310 -11.05 -23.42 13.51
N LYS A 311 -11.89 -22.40 13.31
CA LYS A 311 -13.26 -22.35 13.86
C LYS A 311 -14.32 -22.96 12.93
N GLY A 312 -13.91 -23.55 11.79
CA GLY A 312 -14.80 -24.13 10.77
C GLY A 312 -15.48 -23.11 9.85
N GLY A 313 -15.14 -21.83 9.97
CA GLY A 313 -15.59 -20.76 9.08
C GLY A 313 -14.72 -20.65 7.81
N ARG A 314 -15.03 -19.66 6.96
CA ARG A 314 -14.22 -19.40 5.77
C ARG A 314 -12.84 -18.88 6.16
N MET A 315 -11.82 -19.29 5.42
CA MET A 315 -10.46 -18.78 5.56
C MET A 315 -10.34 -17.39 4.94
N TYR A 316 -10.06 -16.40 5.76
CA TYR A 316 -9.74 -15.05 5.33
C TYR A 316 -8.30 -14.67 5.67
N ILE A 317 -7.85 -13.52 5.18
CA ILE A 317 -6.47 -13.05 5.38
C ILE A 317 -6.14 -12.85 6.86
N GLN A 318 -7.09 -12.35 7.66
CA GLN A 318 -6.92 -12.16 9.10
C GLN A 318 -6.72 -13.48 9.85
N ASP A 319 -7.35 -14.58 9.38
CA ASP A 319 -7.12 -15.89 9.97
C ASP A 319 -5.67 -16.35 9.73
N ARG A 320 -5.13 -16.09 8.53
CA ARG A 320 -3.72 -16.36 8.21
C ARG A 320 -2.76 -15.46 8.99
N VAL A 321 -3.09 -14.20 9.19
CA VAL A 321 -2.31 -13.29 10.04
C VAL A 321 -2.27 -13.82 11.47
N SER A 322 -3.41 -14.26 12.03
CA SER A 322 -3.46 -14.88 13.37
C SER A 322 -2.65 -16.17 13.46
N GLU A 323 -2.67 -17.03 12.43
CA GLU A 323 -1.87 -18.26 12.40
C GLU A 323 -0.36 -18.00 12.46
N HIS A 324 0.09 -16.84 12.01
CA HIS A 324 1.49 -16.45 11.94
C HIS A 324 1.83 -15.24 12.83
N ALA A 325 1.02 -14.99 13.86
CA ALA A 325 1.13 -13.79 14.69
C ALA A 325 2.54 -13.60 15.27
N ASP A 326 3.13 -14.64 15.85
CA ASP A 326 4.46 -14.57 16.48
C ASP A 326 5.56 -14.17 15.48
N GLU A 327 5.52 -14.73 14.25
CA GLU A 327 6.48 -14.42 13.19
C GLU A 327 6.29 -12.98 12.69
N ILE A 328 5.05 -12.54 12.53
CA ILE A 328 4.69 -11.17 12.11
C ILE A 328 5.15 -10.17 13.17
N PHE A 329 4.87 -10.43 14.45
CA PHE A 329 5.32 -9.57 15.54
C PHE A 329 6.84 -9.46 15.59
N ALA A 330 7.56 -10.58 15.45
CA ALA A 330 9.02 -10.57 15.39
C ALA A 330 9.56 -9.73 14.21
N MET A 331 8.86 -9.71 13.07
CA MET A 331 9.21 -8.83 11.96
C MET A 331 8.90 -7.35 12.27
N ILE A 332 7.75 -7.04 12.89
CA ILE A 332 7.32 -5.67 13.20
C ILE A 332 8.21 -5.02 14.26
N GLU A 333 8.83 -5.79 15.15
CA GLU A 333 9.81 -5.28 16.13
C GLU A 333 11.09 -4.73 15.47
N ASP A 334 11.40 -5.13 14.25
CA ASP A 334 12.49 -4.54 13.46
C ASP A 334 12.05 -3.18 12.89
N PRO A 335 12.72 -2.05 13.25
CA PRO A 335 12.38 -0.72 12.78
C PRO A 335 12.52 -0.52 11.25
N LYS A 336 13.11 -1.48 10.55
CA LYS A 336 13.19 -1.51 9.08
C LYS A 336 11.98 -2.19 8.44
N THR A 337 11.00 -2.63 9.22
CA THR A 337 9.80 -3.28 8.69
C THR A 337 8.76 -2.25 8.29
N HIS A 338 8.22 -2.45 7.09
CA HIS A 338 7.12 -1.68 6.50
C HIS A 338 5.95 -2.60 6.23
N ASP A 339 4.76 -2.20 6.62
CA ASP A 339 3.52 -2.93 6.36
C ASP A 339 2.63 -2.17 5.37
N TYR A 340 2.05 -2.91 4.43
CA TYR A 340 1.17 -2.39 3.39
C TYR A 340 -0.12 -3.19 3.33
N MET A 341 -1.24 -2.50 3.30
CA MET A 341 -2.55 -3.11 3.15
C MET A 341 -3.31 -2.49 1.98
N CYS A 342 -3.80 -3.34 1.07
CA CYS A 342 -4.65 -2.90 -0.03
C CYS A 342 -5.73 -3.96 -0.34
N GLY A 343 -6.99 -3.53 -0.50
CA GLY A 343 -8.08 -4.44 -0.85
C GLY A 343 -9.46 -3.95 -0.43
N LEU A 344 -10.32 -4.87 0.00
CA LEU A 344 -11.70 -4.58 0.37
C LEU A 344 -11.79 -3.88 1.73
N ARG A 345 -12.74 -2.97 1.89
CA ARG A 345 -12.98 -2.21 3.14
C ARG A 345 -13.15 -3.08 4.39
N GLY A 346 -13.59 -4.33 4.26
CA GLY A 346 -13.75 -5.26 5.38
C GLY A 346 -12.45 -5.90 5.89
N MET A 347 -11.32 -5.69 5.21
CA MET A 347 -10.02 -6.23 5.65
C MET A 347 -9.47 -5.52 6.88
N GLU A 348 -9.54 -4.20 6.91
CA GLU A 348 -8.90 -3.35 7.92
C GLU A 348 -9.36 -3.73 9.34
N PRO A 349 -10.66 -3.79 9.67
CA PRO A 349 -11.10 -4.17 11.01
C PRO A 349 -10.69 -5.59 11.42
N GLY A 350 -10.75 -6.55 10.48
CA GLY A 350 -10.39 -7.95 10.76
C GLY A 350 -8.90 -8.16 10.97
N SER A 351 -8.06 -7.44 10.23
CA SER A 351 -6.60 -7.49 10.40
C SER A 351 -6.16 -6.78 11.68
N ASP A 352 -6.78 -5.66 12.04
CA ASP A 352 -6.57 -4.97 13.32
C ASP A 352 -6.92 -5.88 14.51
N GLU A 353 -8.03 -6.61 14.44
CA GLU A 353 -8.44 -7.56 15.49
C GLU A 353 -7.43 -8.72 15.60
N ALA A 354 -7.00 -9.28 14.48
CA ALA A 354 -6.03 -10.37 14.45
C ALA A 354 -4.65 -9.99 15.01
N MET A 355 -4.23 -8.72 14.85
CA MET A 355 -2.97 -8.23 15.40
C MET A 355 -3.06 -7.81 16.88
N ARG A 356 -4.23 -7.81 17.47
CA ARG A 356 -4.46 -7.47 18.91
C ARG A 356 -4.60 -8.69 19.82
N THR A 357 -4.86 -9.86 19.25
CA THR A 357 -5.03 -11.13 19.99
C THR A 357 -3.72 -11.88 20.13
#